data_d8ffd2ab8235ca5d8f137a42338c9516
#
_entry.id   d8ffd2ab8235ca5d8f137a42338c9516
#
_cell.length_a   1.000
_cell.length_b   1.000
_cell.length_c   1.000
_cell.angle_alpha   90.00
_cell.angle_beta   90.00
_cell.angle_gamma   90.00
#
_symmetry.space_group_name_H-M   'P 1'
#
loop_
_entity.id
_entity.type
_entity.pdbx_description
1 polymer ?
#
loop_
_entity_poly.entity_id
_entity_poly.type
_entity_poly.pdbx_seq_one_letter_code
_entity_poly.pdbx_strand_id
1 'polypeptide(L)'
;MWSKADFYSAVAKETLEGLTASWQEWAKFLTTASRLYKYPFMDQMMIYAQRPDATACAEYDLWNDKMNRYVRRGSKGIALLDERGDKLRLRYVFDVADTGTRENSRTPWLWTMEDQHIVPIMAMLERNYGVGGADLGEQIAEAARTLADEYWADNQKDFFYIVDDSFLEGYDNYNIGIQFKTAATASITYTVLSRCGLNPAEYM
;
A
#
# COMPACT_ATOMS: atom_id res chain seq x y z
N MET A 1 21.49 -4.06 -25.20
CA MET A 1 20.64 -5.18 -24.67
C MET A 1 20.11 -4.71 -23.33
N TRP A 2 18.80 -4.67 -23.16
CA TRP A 2 18.17 -4.25 -21.89
C TRP A 2 18.54 -5.24 -20.79
N SER A 3 18.93 -4.71 -19.64
CA SER A 3 19.10 -5.55 -18.45
C SER A 3 17.75 -5.95 -17.89
N LYS A 4 17.71 -6.97 -17.01
CA LYS A 4 16.47 -7.29 -16.29
C LYS A 4 16.00 -6.12 -15.42
N ALA A 5 16.93 -5.35 -14.85
CA ALA A 5 16.59 -4.19 -14.06
C ALA A 5 15.92 -3.10 -14.90
N ASP A 6 16.42 -2.82 -16.11
CA ASP A 6 15.80 -1.86 -17.04
C ASP A 6 14.38 -2.29 -17.41
N PHE A 7 14.16 -3.59 -17.63
CA PHE A 7 12.82 -4.12 -17.89
C PHE A 7 11.86 -3.83 -16.74
N TYR A 8 12.27 -4.14 -15.50
CA TYR A 8 11.40 -3.91 -14.34
C TYR A 8 11.25 -2.43 -13.99
N SER A 9 12.21 -1.58 -14.32
CA SER A 9 12.05 -0.12 -14.23
C SER A 9 10.98 0.38 -15.23
N ALA A 10 10.94 -0.17 -16.43
CA ALA A 10 9.89 0.16 -17.38
C ALA A 10 8.50 -0.33 -16.90
N VAL A 11 8.42 -1.54 -16.31
CA VAL A 11 7.19 -2.05 -15.68
C VAL A 11 6.73 -1.12 -14.54
N ALA A 12 7.66 -0.63 -13.72
CA ALA A 12 7.33 0.30 -12.64
C ALA A 12 6.70 1.60 -13.18
N LYS A 13 7.31 2.18 -14.22
CA LYS A 13 6.82 3.40 -14.86
C LYS A 13 5.42 3.20 -15.48
N GLU A 14 5.25 2.16 -16.30
CA GLU A 14 3.97 1.83 -16.92
C GLU A 14 2.88 1.56 -15.87
N THR A 15 3.23 0.88 -14.78
CA THR A 15 2.29 0.62 -13.69
C THR A 15 1.87 1.93 -13.02
N LEU A 16 2.81 2.83 -12.71
CA LEU A 16 2.52 4.11 -12.09
C LEU A 16 1.57 4.95 -12.96
N GLU A 17 1.85 5.04 -14.27
CA GLU A 17 0.97 5.72 -15.23
C GLU A 17 -0.43 5.10 -15.27
N GLY A 18 -0.52 3.76 -15.23
CA GLY A 18 -1.79 3.03 -15.20
C GLY A 18 -2.58 3.27 -13.91
N LEU A 19 -1.92 3.30 -12.75
CA LEU A 19 -2.56 3.53 -11.45
C LEU A 19 -3.18 4.92 -11.34
N THR A 20 -2.57 5.92 -11.96
CA THR A 20 -3.04 7.31 -11.92
C THR A 20 -4.07 7.64 -13.00
N ALA A 21 -4.40 6.69 -13.89
CA ALA A 21 -5.34 6.90 -14.98
C ALA A 21 -6.80 7.09 -14.51
N SER A 22 -7.18 6.46 -13.38
CA SER A 22 -8.52 6.61 -12.82
C SER A 22 -8.58 6.19 -11.34
N TRP A 23 -9.60 6.69 -10.62
CA TRP A 23 -9.87 6.25 -9.25
C TRP A 23 -10.06 4.72 -9.14
N GLN A 24 -10.70 4.11 -10.12
CA GLN A 24 -10.95 2.66 -10.12
C GLN A 24 -9.64 1.86 -10.15
N GLU A 25 -8.67 2.27 -10.97
CA GLU A 25 -7.36 1.59 -11.02
C GLU A 25 -6.58 1.84 -9.73
N TRP A 26 -6.61 3.06 -9.19
CA TRP A 26 -6.02 3.41 -7.91
C TRP A 26 -6.63 2.58 -6.77
N ALA A 27 -7.94 2.45 -6.68
CA ALA A 27 -8.63 1.65 -5.66
C ALA A 27 -8.27 0.15 -5.72
N LYS A 28 -8.11 -0.43 -6.91
CA LYS A 28 -7.62 -1.80 -7.06
C LYS A 28 -6.23 -1.97 -6.46
N PHE A 29 -5.33 -1.03 -6.73
CA PHE A 29 -4.01 -1.01 -6.12
C PHE A 29 -4.11 -0.88 -4.60
N LEU A 30 -4.89 0.07 -4.08
CA LEU A 30 -5.06 0.27 -2.64
C LEU A 30 -5.59 -0.98 -1.93
N THR A 31 -6.46 -1.75 -2.58
CA THR A 31 -6.92 -3.06 -2.07
C THR A 31 -5.77 -4.04 -1.86
N THR A 32 -4.81 -4.07 -2.78
CA THR A 32 -3.61 -4.92 -2.63
C THR A 32 -2.65 -4.32 -1.61
N ALA A 33 -2.42 -3.01 -1.65
CA ALA A 33 -1.55 -2.29 -0.72
C ALA A 33 -2.01 -2.45 0.74
N SER A 34 -3.31 -2.48 1.00
CA SER A 34 -3.87 -2.69 2.34
C SER A 34 -3.40 -4.00 2.99
N ARG A 35 -3.17 -5.06 2.21
CA ARG A 35 -2.61 -6.33 2.66
C ARG A 35 -1.10 -6.28 2.84
N LEU A 36 -0.43 -5.42 2.07
CA LEU A 36 1.03 -5.29 1.99
C LEU A 36 1.58 -4.08 2.75
N TYR A 37 0.88 -3.60 3.76
CA TYR A 37 1.16 -2.36 4.49
C TYR A 37 2.57 -2.24 5.08
N LYS A 38 3.31 -3.35 5.21
CA LYS A 38 4.71 -3.36 5.68
C LYS A 38 5.73 -3.08 4.58
N TYR A 39 5.31 -3.07 3.31
CA TYR A 39 6.16 -2.75 2.18
C TYR A 39 6.10 -1.25 1.88
N PRO A 40 7.23 -0.63 1.48
CA PRO A 40 7.23 0.71 0.91
C PRO A 40 6.37 0.79 -0.36
N PHE A 41 5.92 1.99 -0.72
CA PHE A 41 5.04 2.23 -1.87
C PHE A 41 5.55 1.58 -3.17
N MET A 42 6.83 1.78 -3.50
CA MET A 42 7.44 1.19 -4.72
C MET A 42 7.37 -0.34 -4.73
N ASP A 43 7.61 -0.97 -3.60
CA ASP A 43 7.52 -2.43 -3.48
C ASP A 43 6.06 -2.91 -3.61
N GLN A 44 5.11 -2.21 -2.97
CA GLN A 44 3.69 -2.52 -3.08
C GLN A 44 3.22 -2.43 -4.54
N MET A 45 3.63 -1.38 -5.24
CA MET A 45 3.34 -1.16 -6.65
C MET A 45 3.93 -2.28 -7.52
N MET A 46 5.19 -2.65 -7.30
CA MET A 46 5.86 -3.74 -8.04
C MET A 46 5.23 -5.10 -7.76
N ILE A 47 4.79 -5.34 -6.52
CA ILE A 47 4.04 -6.56 -6.21
C ILE A 47 2.70 -6.55 -6.93
N TYR A 48 1.94 -5.45 -6.85
CA TYR A 48 0.66 -5.31 -7.53
C TYR A 48 0.77 -5.55 -9.03
N ALA A 49 1.76 -4.93 -9.69
CA ALA A 49 1.98 -5.08 -11.13
C ALA A 49 2.17 -6.53 -11.59
N GLN A 50 2.78 -7.37 -10.73
CA GLN A 50 3.12 -8.75 -11.07
C GLN A 50 2.14 -9.76 -10.46
N ARG A 51 1.49 -9.38 -9.34
CA ARG A 51 0.57 -10.23 -8.59
C ARG A 51 -0.44 -9.40 -7.79
N PRO A 52 -1.50 -8.91 -8.41
CA PRO A 52 -2.49 -8.04 -7.76
C PRO A 52 -3.28 -8.73 -6.63
N ASP A 53 -3.33 -10.07 -6.62
CA ASP A 53 -3.95 -10.90 -5.59
C ASP A 53 -3.03 -11.26 -4.42
N ALA A 54 -1.80 -10.76 -4.39
CA ALA A 54 -0.84 -11.05 -3.33
C ALA A 54 -1.40 -10.74 -1.93
N THR A 55 -1.10 -11.60 -0.97
CA THR A 55 -1.59 -11.49 0.42
C THR A 55 -0.48 -11.32 1.43
N ALA A 56 0.60 -12.08 1.33
CA ALA A 56 1.75 -12.00 2.22
C ALA A 56 3.01 -12.42 1.48
N CYS A 57 3.84 -11.46 1.16
CA CYS A 57 5.09 -11.69 0.44
C CYS A 57 6.28 -11.70 1.38
N ALA A 58 7.28 -12.51 1.07
CA ALA A 58 8.57 -12.50 1.73
C ALA A 58 9.66 -13.11 0.83
N GLU A 59 10.91 -12.81 1.16
CA GLU A 59 12.08 -13.39 0.51
C GLU A 59 12.16 -14.89 0.77
N TYR A 60 12.86 -15.59 -0.12
CA TYR A 60 13.01 -17.06 -0.07
C TYR A 60 13.52 -17.54 1.29
N ASP A 61 14.56 -16.88 1.84
CA ASP A 61 15.19 -17.30 3.09
C ASP A 61 14.24 -17.16 4.28
N LEU A 62 13.34 -16.14 4.27
CA LEU A 62 12.32 -16.03 5.31
C LEU A 62 11.35 -17.21 5.26
N TRP A 63 10.88 -17.58 4.07
CA TRP A 63 10.00 -18.73 3.92
C TRP A 63 10.70 -20.03 4.32
N ASN A 64 11.91 -20.24 3.83
CA ASN A 64 12.66 -21.49 4.03
C ASN A 64 13.19 -21.65 5.45
N ASP A 65 13.87 -20.65 5.99
CA ASP A 65 14.67 -20.78 7.21
C ASP A 65 13.87 -20.37 8.45
N LYS A 66 13.01 -19.34 8.36
CA LYS A 66 12.26 -18.83 9.50
C LYS A 66 10.88 -19.45 9.63
N MET A 67 10.21 -19.70 8.50
CA MET A 67 8.86 -20.25 8.49
C MET A 67 8.84 -21.77 8.26
N ASN A 68 9.98 -22.39 7.95
CA ASN A 68 10.11 -23.81 7.59
C ASN A 68 9.13 -24.22 6.47
N ARG A 69 8.93 -23.31 5.51
CA ARG A 69 8.10 -23.54 4.32
C ARG A 69 9.01 -23.60 3.11
N TYR A 70 8.58 -24.26 2.04
CA TYR A 70 9.32 -24.27 0.78
C TYR A 70 8.55 -23.53 -0.29
N VAL A 71 9.26 -22.79 -1.13
CA VAL A 71 8.70 -22.22 -2.36
C VAL A 71 8.48 -23.37 -3.35
N ARG A 72 7.26 -23.48 -3.86
CA ARG A 72 6.91 -24.56 -4.81
C ARG A 72 7.71 -24.44 -6.08
N ARG A 73 8.11 -25.60 -6.63
CA ARG A 73 8.82 -25.65 -7.91
C ARG A 73 7.97 -25.03 -9.02
N GLY A 74 8.55 -24.12 -9.78
CA GLY A 74 7.87 -23.41 -10.87
C GLY A 74 7.19 -22.09 -10.45
N SER A 75 7.15 -21.77 -9.15
CA SER A 75 6.70 -20.44 -8.70
C SER A 75 7.63 -19.37 -9.24
N LYS A 76 7.03 -18.28 -9.74
CA LYS A 76 7.77 -17.11 -10.23
C LYS A 76 7.96 -16.12 -9.09
N GLY A 77 9.22 -15.76 -8.80
CA GLY A 77 9.52 -14.69 -7.85
C GLY A 77 9.04 -13.35 -8.38
N ILE A 78 8.43 -12.57 -7.51
CA ILE A 78 8.03 -11.19 -7.77
C ILE A 78 9.28 -10.34 -7.65
N ALA A 79 9.68 -9.65 -8.73
CA ALA A 79 10.87 -8.82 -8.76
C ALA A 79 10.58 -7.44 -8.14
N LEU A 80 11.42 -7.05 -7.20
CA LEU A 80 11.42 -5.72 -6.59
C LEU A 80 12.71 -5.00 -6.95
N LEU A 81 12.64 -3.69 -7.13
CA LEU A 81 13.79 -2.85 -7.40
C LEU A 81 14.53 -2.60 -6.07
N ASP A 82 15.83 -2.84 -6.07
CA ASP A 82 16.72 -2.59 -4.91
C ASP A 82 17.72 -1.52 -5.30
N GLU A 83 17.51 -0.32 -4.77
CA GLU A 83 18.34 0.86 -5.01
C GLU A 83 19.48 1.01 -3.98
N ARG A 84 19.67 0.02 -3.11
CA ARG A 84 20.78 0.03 -2.15
C ARG A 84 22.11 -0.16 -2.85
N GLY A 85 22.89 0.89 -2.92
CA GLY A 85 24.22 0.93 -3.56
C GLY A 85 24.23 1.65 -4.91
N ASP A 86 25.38 1.61 -5.59
CA ASP A 86 25.63 2.38 -6.83
C ASP A 86 24.96 1.83 -8.09
N LYS A 87 24.32 0.67 -7.98
CA LYS A 87 23.67 0.02 -9.14
C LYS A 87 22.31 -0.52 -8.75
N LEU A 88 21.32 -0.24 -9.59
CA LEU A 88 20.02 -0.84 -9.50
C LEU A 88 20.11 -2.37 -9.60
N ARG A 89 19.58 -3.05 -8.61
CA ARG A 89 19.53 -4.51 -8.50
C ARG A 89 18.10 -5.00 -8.37
N LEU A 90 17.90 -6.30 -8.51
CA LEU A 90 16.62 -6.94 -8.26
C LEU A 90 16.75 -7.83 -7.02
N ARG A 91 15.74 -7.76 -6.15
CA ARG A 91 15.47 -8.77 -5.14
C ARG A 91 14.15 -9.44 -5.44
N TYR A 92 13.94 -10.63 -4.94
CA TYR A 92 12.74 -11.41 -5.25
C TYR A 92 12.00 -11.79 -3.99
N VAL A 93 10.69 -11.64 -4.03
CA VAL A 93 9.78 -12.12 -2.99
C VAL A 93 8.79 -13.13 -3.57
N PHE A 94 8.23 -13.95 -2.71
CA PHE A 94 7.22 -14.96 -3.06
C PHE A 94 6.01 -14.77 -2.15
N ASP A 95 4.82 -14.86 -2.71
CA ASP A 95 3.59 -14.84 -1.91
C ASP A 95 3.43 -16.15 -1.13
N VAL A 96 2.74 -16.10 0.00
CA VAL A 96 2.44 -17.29 0.82
C VAL A 96 1.75 -18.38 0.02
N ALA A 97 0.92 -18.01 -0.95
CA ALA A 97 0.24 -18.95 -1.84
C ALA A 97 1.21 -19.74 -2.75
N ASP A 98 2.43 -19.24 -2.96
CA ASP A 98 3.49 -19.96 -3.70
C ASP A 98 4.27 -20.94 -2.83
N THR A 99 3.97 -21.01 -1.54
CA THR A 99 4.71 -21.84 -0.61
C THR A 99 3.94 -23.10 -0.24
N GLY A 100 4.67 -24.16 0.07
CA GLY A 100 4.16 -25.39 0.67
C GLY A 100 4.68 -25.57 2.09
N THR A 101 4.03 -26.47 2.85
CA THR A 101 4.38 -26.76 4.24
C THR A 101 5.27 -28.00 4.33
N ARG A 102 6.20 -27.98 5.29
CA ARG A 102 6.94 -29.16 5.79
C ARG A 102 6.39 -29.55 7.16
N GLU A 103 6.86 -30.63 7.70
CA GLU A 103 6.63 -30.94 9.11
C GLU A 103 7.14 -29.79 9.99
N ASN A 104 6.34 -29.33 10.95
CA ASN A 104 6.63 -28.19 11.82
C ASN A 104 6.74 -26.83 11.11
N SER A 105 6.14 -26.66 9.92
CA SER A 105 6.04 -25.34 9.28
C SER A 105 5.24 -24.38 10.14
N ARG A 106 5.71 -23.15 10.21
CA ARG A 106 4.95 -22.06 10.82
C ARG A 106 3.89 -21.54 9.85
N THR A 107 2.69 -21.27 10.37
CA THR A 107 1.65 -20.57 9.61
C THR A 107 1.91 -19.07 9.70
N PRO A 108 1.98 -18.34 8.57
CA PRO A 108 2.03 -16.89 8.62
C PRO A 108 0.80 -16.35 9.33
N TRP A 109 1.03 -15.53 10.34
CA TRP A 109 -0.07 -14.86 11.01
C TRP A 109 -0.44 -13.61 10.19
N LEU A 110 -1.56 -13.70 9.52
CA LEU A 110 -2.17 -12.57 8.81
C LEU A 110 -3.21 -11.98 9.73
N TRP A 111 -2.95 -10.74 10.17
CA TRP A 111 -3.91 -10.06 11.03
C TRP A 111 -5.23 -9.85 10.29
N THR A 112 -6.32 -10.19 10.94
CA THR A 112 -7.70 -9.92 10.51
C THR A 112 -8.41 -9.14 11.60
N MET A 113 -9.29 -8.22 11.18
CA MET A 113 -10.14 -7.49 12.10
C MET A 113 -11.18 -8.44 12.72
N GLU A 114 -11.39 -8.34 14.02
CA GLU A 114 -12.42 -9.05 14.78
C GLU A 114 -13.16 -8.05 15.66
N ASP A 115 -14.39 -8.36 16.08
CA ASP A 115 -15.23 -7.46 16.87
C ASP A 115 -14.55 -6.96 18.15
N GLN A 116 -13.77 -7.82 18.80
CA GLN A 116 -13.00 -7.45 20.00
C GLN A 116 -11.95 -6.36 19.77
N HIS A 117 -11.54 -6.11 18.51
CA HIS A 117 -10.57 -5.07 18.14
C HIS A 117 -11.23 -3.69 17.97
N ILE A 118 -12.54 -3.63 17.73
CA ILE A 118 -13.25 -2.38 17.38
C ILE A 118 -13.07 -1.33 18.48
N VAL A 119 -13.52 -1.64 19.68
CA VAL A 119 -13.49 -0.68 20.81
C VAL A 119 -12.08 -0.20 21.14
N PRO A 120 -11.06 -1.08 21.27
CA PRO A 120 -9.67 -0.64 21.50
C PRO A 120 -9.12 0.25 20.39
N ILE A 121 -9.46 -0.03 19.12
CA ILE A 121 -8.98 0.77 17.98
C ILE A 121 -9.67 2.13 17.99
N MET A 122 -10.99 2.21 18.20
CA MET A 122 -11.72 3.46 18.32
C MET A 122 -11.14 4.35 19.44
N ALA A 123 -10.89 3.79 20.62
CA ALA A 123 -10.28 4.52 21.72
C ALA A 123 -8.85 5.00 21.39
N MET A 124 -8.10 4.26 20.60
CA MET A 124 -6.77 4.65 20.15
C MET A 124 -6.84 5.79 19.14
N LEU A 125 -7.78 5.74 18.18
CA LEU A 125 -8.01 6.79 17.20
C LEU A 125 -8.44 8.09 17.87
N GLU A 126 -9.39 8.04 18.81
CA GLU A 126 -9.81 9.19 19.60
C GLU A 126 -8.62 9.82 20.36
N ARG A 127 -7.84 8.99 21.06
CA ARG A 127 -6.69 9.48 21.84
C ARG A 127 -5.60 10.11 20.99
N ASN A 128 -5.30 9.53 19.82
CA ASN A 128 -4.14 9.95 19.03
C ASN A 128 -4.47 11.05 18.03
N TYR A 129 -5.71 11.09 17.56
CA TYR A 129 -6.14 12.03 16.49
C TYR A 129 -7.28 12.96 16.95
N GLY A 130 -7.82 12.77 18.15
CA GLY A 130 -8.93 13.60 18.66
C GLY A 130 -10.24 13.40 17.89
N VAL A 131 -10.38 12.29 17.19
CA VAL A 131 -11.53 12.01 16.32
C VAL A 131 -12.64 11.28 17.07
N GLY A 132 -13.89 11.58 16.75
CA GLY A 132 -15.07 10.90 17.23
C GLY A 132 -15.95 10.45 16.05
N GLY A 133 -16.78 9.45 16.26
CA GLY A 133 -17.71 8.96 15.24
C GLY A 133 -18.65 7.93 15.81
N ALA A 134 -19.77 7.69 15.14
CA ALA A 134 -20.75 6.71 15.58
C ALA A 134 -20.24 5.27 15.46
N ASP A 135 -19.33 5.04 14.51
CA ASP A 135 -18.70 3.75 14.30
C ASP A 135 -17.22 3.88 13.91
N LEU A 136 -16.54 2.74 13.77
CA LEU A 136 -15.12 2.67 13.42
C LEU A 136 -14.83 3.26 12.04
N GLY A 137 -15.72 3.08 11.07
CA GLY A 137 -15.49 3.56 9.70
C GLY A 137 -15.51 5.09 9.64
N GLU A 138 -16.45 5.72 10.33
CA GLU A 138 -16.51 7.19 10.47
C GLU A 138 -15.26 7.73 11.14
N GLN A 139 -14.79 7.11 12.24
CA GLN A 139 -13.56 7.52 12.92
C GLN A 139 -12.32 7.36 12.03
N ILE A 140 -12.23 6.29 11.23
CA ILE A 140 -11.15 6.11 10.26
C ILE A 140 -11.18 7.23 9.22
N ALA A 141 -12.34 7.58 8.68
CA ALA A 141 -12.48 8.64 7.69
C ALA A 141 -12.08 10.02 8.27
N GLU A 142 -12.44 10.29 9.52
CA GLU A 142 -12.07 11.54 10.21
C GLU A 142 -10.56 11.58 10.51
N ALA A 143 -9.97 10.48 10.99
CA ALA A 143 -8.54 10.38 11.21
C ALA A 143 -7.74 10.52 9.89
N ALA A 144 -8.25 9.98 8.79
CA ALA A 144 -7.65 10.15 7.47
C ALA A 144 -7.62 11.62 7.02
N ARG A 145 -8.67 12.37 7.32
CA ARG A 145 -8.73 13.81 7.05
C ARG A 145 -7.71 14.57 7.88
N THR A 146 -7.62 14.30 9.17
CA THR A 146 -6.62 14.90 10.07
C THR A 146 -5.21 14.65 9.55
N LEU A 147 -4.88 13.41 9.19
CA LEU A 147 -3.57 13.05 8.64
C LEU A 147 -3.26 13.75 7.31
N ALA A 148 -4.25 13.88 6.43
CA ALA A 148 -4.08 14.60 5.16
C ALA A 148 -3.85 16.10 5.36
N ASP A 149 -4.54 16.70 6.33
CA ASP A 149 -4.36 18.11 6.70
C ASP A 149 -2.99 18.37 7.33
N GLU A 150 -2.55 17.52 8.26
CA GLU A 150 -1.23 17.59 8.89
C GLU A 150 -0.11 17.44 7.85
N TYR A 151 -0.21 16.41 7.00
CA TYR A 151 0.79 16.19 5.95
C TYR A 151 0.88 17.39 4.99
N TRP A 152 -0.27 17.95 4.59
CA TRP A 152 -0.29 19.14 3.76
C TRP A 152 0.37 20.34 4.47
N ALA A 153 0.06 20.58 5.73
CA ALA A 153 0.62 21.70 6.49
C ALA A 153 2.16 21.64 6.54
N ASP A 154 2.70 20.42 6.70
CA ASP A 154 4.14 20.22 6.82
C ASP A 154 4.87 20.25 5.47
N ASN A 155 4.22 19.85 4.37
CA ASN A 155 4.89 19.60 3.08
C ASN A 155 4.42 20.52 1.96
N GLN A 156 3.44 21.42 2.15
CA GLN A 156 2.83 22.23 1.08
C GLN A 156 3.84 22.98 0.20
N LYS A 157 4.98 23.40 0.76
CA LYS A 157 6.00 24.13 0.00
C LYS A 157 6.66 23.24 -1.06
N ASP A 158 6.83 21.95 -0.77
CA ASP A 158 7.49 21.03 -1.66
C ASP A 158 6.56 20.62 -2.82
N PHE A 159 5.25 20.64 -2.59
CA PHE A 159 4.27 20.34 -3.63
C PHE A 159 4.37 21.27 -4.84
N PHE A 160 4.67 22.53 -4.64
CA PHE A 160 4.78 23.50 -5.74
C PHE A 160 5.91 23.20 -6.73
N TYR A 161 6.84 22.31 -6.36
CA TYR A 161 7.95 21.90 -7.24
C TYR A 161 7.66 20.58 -7.99
N ILE A 162 6.58 19.88 -7.64
CA ILE A 162 6.29 18.52 -8.17
C ILE A 162 4.89 18.41 -8.77
N VAL A 163 4.19 19.53 -8.99
CA VAL A 163 2.83 19.52 -9.56
C VAL A 163 2.81 19.31 -11.08
N ASP A 164 3.90 19.64 -11.77
CA ASP A 164 4.01 19.47 -13.21
C ASP A 164 3.84 17.98 -13.59
N ASP A 165 3.15 17.72 -14.69
CA ASP A 165 2.78 16.37 -15.14
C ASP A 165 1.94 15.56 -14.13
N SER A 166 1.30 16.22 -13.16
CA SER A 166 0.41 15.55 -12.19
C SER A 166 -1.05 15.98 -12.38
N PHE A 167 -1.98 15.30 -11.67
CA PHE A 167 -3.39 15.71 -11.65
C PHE A 167 -3.62 17.09 -11.02
N LEU A 168 -2.61 17.66 -10.39
CA LEU A 168 -2.64 18.99 -9.77
C LEU A 168 -2.18 20.11 -10.74
N GLU A 169 -1.67 19.74 -11.90
CA GLU A 169 -1.23 20.71 -12.90
C GLU A 169 -2.37 21.63 -13.33
N GLY A 170 -2.08 22.94 -13.41
CA GLY A 170 -3.05 23.96 -13.81
C GLY A 170 -3.96 24.48 -12.69
N TYR A 171 -3.91 23.90 -11.49
CA TYR A 171 -4.59 24.47 -10.33
C TYR A 171 -3.78 25.60 -9.68
N ASP A 172 -4.46 26.56 -9.09
CA ASP A 172 -3.81 27.55 -8.21
C ASP A 172 -3.45 26.92 -6.85
N ASN A 173 -2.58 27.58 -6.10
CA ASN A 173 -2.04 27.08 -4.84
C ASN A 173 -3.12 26.68 -3.80
N TYR A 174 -4.25 27.38 -3.77
CA TYR A 174 -5.33 27.08 -2.86
C TYR A 174 -6.04 25.79 -3.28
N ASN A 175 -6.35 25.66 -4.56
CA ASN A 175 -7.00 24.48 -5.12
C ASN A 175 -6.10 23.25 -5.13
N ILE A 176 -4.77 23.40 -5.32
CA ILE A 176 -3.80 22.30 -5.14
C ILE A 176 -3.98 21.65 -3.75
N GLY A 177 -4.02 22.47 -2.69
CA GLY A 177 -4.20 21.96 -1.33
C GLY A 177 -5.52 21.21 -1.13
N ILE A 178 -6.62 21.74 -1.69
CA ILE A 178 -7.93 21.08 -1.62
C ILE A 178 -7.90 19.72 -2.34
N GLN A 179 -7.42 19.70 -3.57
CA GLN A 179 -7.39 18.48 -4.39
C GLN A 179 -6.48 17.42 -3.78
N PHE A 180 -5.28 17.81 -3.33
CA PHE A 180 -4.37 16.88 -2.67
C PHE A 180 -5.01 16.27 -1.43
N LYS A 181 -5.55 17.09 -0.51
CA LYS A 181 -6.15 16.61 0.73
C LYS A 181 -7.35 15.70 0.47
N THR A 182 -8.15 16.02 -0.53
CA THR A 182 -9.28 15.17 -0.95
C THR A 182 -8.79 13.80 -1.40
N ALA A 183 -7.80 13.76 -2.30
CA ALA A 183 -7.24 12.51 -2.81
C ALA A 183 -6.53 11.70 -1.72
N ALA A 184 -5.77 12.37 -0.84
CA ALA A 184 -5.08 11.73 0.28
C ALA A 184 -6.08 11.14 1.29
N THR A 185 -7.08 11.91 1.71
CA THR A 185 -8.14 11.44 2.62
C THR A 185 -8.84 10.21 2.04
N ALA A 186 -9.27 10.27 0.78
CA ALA A 186 -9.93 9.15 0.12
C ALA A 186 -9.01 7.91 0.06
N SER A 187 -7.74 8.09 -0.27
CA SER A 187 -6.77 6.99 -0.36
C SER A 187 -6.49 6.33 0.99
N ILE A 188 -6.29 7.12 2.05
CA ILE A 188 -6.06 6.64 3.41
C ILE A 188 -7.31 5.90 3.91
N THR A 189 -8.48 6.53 3.80
CA THR A 189 -9.77 5.95 4.20
C THR A 189 -9.99 4.60 3.52
N TYR A 190 -9.89 4.56 2.20
CA TYR A 190 -10.05 3.32 1.41
C TYR A 190 -9.11 2.22 1.87
N THR A 191 -7.83 2.55 2.03
CA THR A 191 -6.80 1.56 2.39
C THR A 191 -7.03 0.99 3.77
N VAL A 192 -7.33 1.84 4.76
CA VAL A 192 -7.52 1.40 6.16
C VAL A 192 -8.82 0.63 6.31
N LEU A 193 -9.93 1.09 5.71
CA LEU A 193 -11.20 0.35 5.71
C LEU A 193 -11.02 -1.04 5.07
N SER A 194 -10.38 -1.10 3.89
CA SER A 194 -10.06 -2.37 3.22
C SER A 194 -9.22 -3.28 4.11
N ARG A 195 -8.24 -2.73 4.84
CA ARG A 195 -7.40 -3.49 5.80
C ARG A 195 -8.21 -4.03 6.96
N CYS A 196 -9.20 -3.29 7.43
CA CYS A 196 -10.11 -3.69 8.50
C CYS A 196 -11.24 -4.62 8.01
N GLY A 197 -11.34 -4.91 6.72
CA GLY A 197 -12.43 -5.72 6.15
C GLY A 197 -13.77 -4.99 6.11
N LEU A 198 -13.76 -3.66 6.26
CA LEU A 198 -14.93 -2.80 6.09
C LEU A 198 -15.11 -2.44 4.62
N ASN A 199 -16.34 -2.18 4.21
CA ASN A 199 -16.64 -1.77 2.84
C ASN A 199 -16.35 -0.27 2.66
N PRO A 200 -15.34 0.13 1.88
CA PRO A 200 -15.03 1.56 1.72
C PRO A 200 -16.18 2.37 1.11
N ALA A 201 -17.03 1.77 0.27
CA ALA A 201 -18.11 2.48 -0.39
C ALA A 201 -19.22 3.00 0.56
N GLU A 202 -19.21 2.56 1.81
CA GLU A 202 -20.16 3.02 2.84
C GLU A 202 -19.72 4.32 3.51
N TYR A 203 -18.46 4.70 3.36
CA TYR A 203 -17.80 5.81 4.09
C TYR A 203 -17.14 6.86 3.18
N MET A 204 -17.29 6.74 1.85
CA MET A 204 -16.63 7.61 0.86
C MET A 204 -17.65 8.36 0.00
#